data_cb114f08eb89ca8f5312e3ebbb9d88db
#
_entry.id   cb114f08eb89ca8f5312e3ebbb9d88db
#
_cell.length_a   1.000
_cell.length_b   1.000
_cell.length_c   1.000
_cell.angle_alpha   90.00
_cell.angle_beta   90.00
_cell.angle_gamma   90.00
#
_symmetry.space_group_name_H-M   'P 1'
#
loop_
_entity.id
_entity.type
_entity.pdbx_description
1 polymer ?
#
loop_
_entity_poly.entity_id
_entity_poly.type
_entity_poly.pdbx_seq_one_letter_code
_entity_poly.pdbx_strand_id
1 'polypeptide(L)'
;MNPDTEQQDLAEPYLGGLLASLGLDVHYSRAEKDTLFFREETGREVPVLDFVGGYGSTILGHSNPEIVGYAKELLDQGVPVHAQFSKHPYANELAQKINAVIRREFATTDTYSAIFANSGAEAVEIAMKHAEFDRVARLTELAGEIDGNIERARAAVAAGAGVDGSGSYGRLATASGVSFGAAMEEVIGAVRAANGPRLAAAPVFLAPEGSFHGKLVGSVQLTHNAGFRSPFSALAAECRFVPVHEPDALAKTIESVRRTVFDLAVDDGAVRVVEREVPAVAAFVLEPVQGEAGIRVFDRRTAERVRRTCEAAGIPIVVDEVQSGMGRTGAFFAASHVGLQGDYFTLAKSLGGGVAKAAVTLVRASRYRREFELVHSSTFAKDAFSTSIATRTVDLLEADGGRAYQLAAERGSRLADMLRKLQQEFGTVVKEVRGKGLMLGLEFHDQSDSSSEVIAGQARAGLLGYLLSGYLLRVHALRVLPTASAVNTLRLEPSVHLTNAEIARLEAGLRGLLTVLRDQDGAALLQAGPAGGSGA
;
A
#
# COMPACT_ATOMS: atom_id res chain seq x y z
N MET A 1 -38.14 -6.57 34.39
CA MET A 1 -37.09 -6.41 33.42
C MET A 1 -36.74 -7.81 32.96
N ASN A 2 -36.88 -8.08 31.66
CA ASN A 2 -36.65 -9.42 31.11
C ASN A 2 -35.12 -9.69 31.09
N PRO A 3 -34.60 -10.76 31.69
CA PRO A 3 -33.16 -11.02 31.77
C PRO A 3 -32.53 -11.60 30.49
N ASP A 4 -33.28 -11.77 29.41
CA ASP A 4 -32.84 -12.50 28.22
C ASP A 4 -32.72 -11.64 26.96
N THR A 5 -32.35 -10.36 27.07
CA THR A 5 -31.83 -9.66 25.89
C THR A 5 -30.30 -9.80 25.89
N GLU A 6 -29.79 -10.89 25.34
CA GLU A 6 -28.41 -10.90 24.81
C GLU A 6 -28.28 -9.64 23.95
N GLN A 7 -27.39 -8.76 24.36
CA GLN A 7 -27.13 -7.51 23.64
C GLN A 7 -26.55 -7.90 22.28
N GLN A 8 -27.37 -7.81 21.24
CA GLN A 8 -26.95 -8.17 19.88
C GLN A 8 -25.78 -7.29 19.45
N ASP A 9 -24.68 -7.89 19.04
CA ASP A 9 -23.57 -7.17 18.41
C ASP A 9 -24.05 -6.52 17.11
N LEU A 10 -24.03 -5.18 17.07
CA LEU A 10 -24.43 -4.40 15.90
C LEU A 10 -23.23 -3.94 15.04
N ALA A 11 -22.02 -4.01 15.60
CA ALA A 11 -20.79 -3.64 14.89
C ALA A 11 -20.12 -4.90 14.30
N GLU A 12 -20.22 -5.05 12.98
CA GLU A 12 -19.59 -6.16 12.24
C GLU A 12 -19.95 -7.58 12.78
N PRO A 13 -21.23 -7.90 12.97
CA PRO A 13 -21.67 -9.12 13.69
C PRO A 13 -21.18 -10.42 13.04
N TYR A 14 -21.04 -10.45 11.71
CA TYR A 14 -20.52 -11.63 11.00
C TYR A 14 -19.03 -11.86 11.32
N LEU A 15 -18.22 -10.78 11.35
CA LEU A 15 -16.79 -10.86 11.68
C LEU A 15 -16.60 -11.30 13.12
N GLY A 16 -17.40 -10.78 14.07
CA GLY A 16 -17.37 -11.20 15.47
C GLY A 16 -17.60 -12.70 15.63
N GLY A 17 -18.63 -13.26 14.99
CA GLY A 17 -18.89 -14.70 15.00
C GLY A 17 -17.77 -15.55 14.40
N LEU A 18 -17.15 -15.08 13.32
CA LEU A 18 -15.99 -15.75 12.73
C LEU A 18 -14.79 -15.75 13.69
N LEU A 19 -14.47 -14.63 14.32
CA LEU A 19 -13.37 -14.52 15.28
C LEU A 19 -13.59 -15.45 16.48
N ALA A 20 -14.82 -15.53 17.00
CA ALA A 20 -15.19 -16.46 18.07
C ALA A 20 -14.93 -17.91 17.67
N SER A 21 -15.36 -18.32 16.47
CA SER A 21 -15.14 -19.68 15.97
C SER A 21 -13.67 -20.06 15.83
N LEU A 22 -12.78 -19.08 15.72
CA LEU A 22 -11.32 -19.23 15.60
C LEU A 22 -10.60 -19.02 16.95
N GLY A 23 -11.31 -18.64 18.01
CA GLY A 23 -10.77 -18.31 19.32
C GLY A 23 -9.89 -17.05 19.32
N LEU A 24 -10.30 -16.05 18.53
CA LEU A 24 -9.62 -14.76 18.35
C LEU A 24 -10.46 -13.58 18.90
N ASP A 25 -11.62 -13.81 19.47
CA ASP A 25 -12.60 -12.84 19.95
C ASP A 25 -12.26 -12.24 21.34
N VAL A 26 -10.99 -11.96 21.58
CA VAL A 26 -10.51 -11.45 22.87
C VAL A 26 -10.70 -9.93 22.96
N HIS A 27 -11.35 -9.47 24.04
CA HIS A 27 -11.49 -8.07 24.39
C HIS A 27 -10.26 -7.58 25.18
N TYR A 28 -9.39 -6.82 24.52
CA TYR A 28 -8.21 -6.21 25.16
C TYR A 28 -8.60 -4.89 25.83
N SER A 29 -8.34 -4.78 27.14
CA SER A 29 -8.69 -3.62 27.97
C SER A 29 -7.56 -2.60 28.11
N ARG A 30 -6.31 -3.02 27.92
CA ARG A 30 -5.11 -2.18 28.06
C ARG A 30 -4.00 -2.68 27.13
N ALA A 31 -3.06 -1.78 26.76
CA ALA A 31 -1.89 -2.12 25.96
C ALA A 31 -0.67 -1.31 26.41
N GLU A 32 0.52 -1.92 26.35
CA GLU A 32 1.80 -1.29 26.68
C GLU A 32 2.95 -1.98 25.91
N LYS A 33 3.78 -1.20 25.20
CA LYS A 33 4.87 -1.72 24.36
C LYS A 33 4.38 -2.81 23.38
N ASP A 34 4.88 -4.05 23.53
CA ASP A 34 4.46 -5.20 22.73
C ASP A 34 3.46 -6.11 23.47
N THR A 35 2.79 -5.61 24.52
CA THR A 35 1.86 -6.41 25.33
C THR A 35 0.46 -5.82 25.32
N LEU A 36 -0.51 -6.65 24.99
CA LEU A 36 -1.94 -6.42 25.17
C LEU A 36 -2.42 -7.14 26.43
N PHE A 37 -3.44 -6.59 27.08
CA PHE A 37 -3.98 -7.18 28.32
C PHE A 37 -5.49 -7.36 28.17
N PHE A 38 -5.97 -8.55 28.50
CA PHE A 38 -7.40 -8.82 28.67
C PHE A 38 -7.69 -9.27 30.10
N ARG A 39 -8.97 -9.21 30.51
CA ARG A 39 -9.41 -9.70 31.81
C ARG A 39 -10.22 -10.97 31.66
N GLU A 40 -9.86 -11.97 32.43
CA GLU A 40 -10.69 -13.16 32.60
C GLU A 40 -11.93 -12.85 33.43
N GLU A 41 -12.92 -13.76 33.42
CA GLU A 41 -14.11 -13.67 34.27
C GLU A 41 -13.79 -13.57 35.77
N THR A 42 -12.69 -14.17 36.19
CA THR A 42 -12.15 -14.08 37.57
C THR A 42 -11.65 -12.68 37.94
N GLY A 43 -11.58 -11.75 36.96
CA GLY A 43 -11.00 -10.41 37.12
C GLY A 43 -9.47 -10.37 36.98
N ARG A 44 -8.80 -11.52 36.77
CA ARG A 44 -7.35 -11.59 36.56
C ARG A 44 -6.99 -10.97 35.21
N GLU A 45 -5.99 -10.09 35.21
CA GLU A 45 -5.41 -9.53 33.99
C GLU A 45 -4.38 -10.51 33.40
N VAL A 46 -4.53 -10.84 32.11
CA VAL A 46 -3.66 -11.76 31.38
C VAL A 46 -2.89 -10.98 30.33
N PRO A 47 -1.54 -11.02 30.35
CA PRO A 47 -0.70 -10.38 29.35
C PRO A 47 -0.53 -11.27 28.12
N VAL A 48 -0.78 -10.71 26.93
CA VAL A 48 -0.59 -11.32 25.62
C VAL A 48 0.49 -10.56 24.85
N LEU A 49 1.53 -11.23 24.40
CA LEU A 49 2.55 -10.61 23.55
C LEU A 49 1.99 -10.41 22.12
N ASP A 50 2.04 -9.17 21.65
CA ASP A 50 1.52 -8.76 20.34
C ASP A 50 2.64 -8.66 19.31
N PHE A 51 2.71 -9.65 18.43
CA PHE A 51 3.61 -9.63 17.27
C PHE A 51 2.92 -9.10 15.99
N VAL A 52 1.66 -8.66 16.08
CA VAL A 52 0.95 -8.01 14.95
C VAL A 52 1.21 -6.52 14.92
N GLY A 53 1.41 -5.89 16.08
CA GLY A 53 1.72 -4.47 16.20
C GLY A 53 0.68 -3.57 15.51
N GLY A 54 -0.62 -3.91 15.63
CA GLY A 54 -1.69 -3.19 14.95
C GLY A 54 -1.52 -3.18 13.42
N TYR A 55 -1.10 -4.29 12.82
CA TYR A 55 -0.73 -4.41 11.40
C TYR A 55 0.39 -3.42 11.00
N GLY A 56 1.41 -3.31 11.86
CA GLY A 56 2.55 -2.43 11.65
C GLY A 56 2.33 -0.97 12.07
N SER A 57 1.27 -0.64 12.83
CA SER A 57 0.98 0.73 13.23
C SER A 57 1.65 1.18 14.53
N THR A 58 2.27 0.28 15.29
CA THR A 58 2.84 0.56 16.61
C THR A 58 4.35 0.31 16.67
N ILE A 59 5.10 0.90 15.73
CA ILE A 59 6.57 0.74 15.69
C ILE A 59 7.25 1.20 16.99
N LEU A 60 6.73 2.24 17.65
CA LEU A 60 7.19 2.74 18.95
C LEU A 60 6.48 2.08 20.14
N GLY A 61 5.78 0.97 19.91
CA GLY A 61 5.00 0.25 20.93
C GLY A 61 3.62 0.86 21.19
N HIS A 62 2.76 0.04 21.80
CA HIS A 62 1.47 0.51 22.29
C HIS A 62 1.65 1.52 23.43
N SER A 63 0.78 2.53 23.46
CA SER A 63 0.71 3.52 24.53
C SER A 63 2.07 4.16 24.86
N ASN A 64 2.87 4.49 23.84
CA ASN A 64 4.17 5.13 24.06
C ASN A 64 4.03 6.36 24.96
N PRO A 65 4.74 6.42 26.12
CA PRO A 65 4.52 7.45 27.14
C PRO A 65 4.83 8.88 26.64
N GLU A 66 5.81 9.04 25.74
CA GLU A 66 6.15 10.34 25.19
C GLU A 66 5.07 10.84 24.22
N ILE A 67 4.49 9.95 23.42
CA ILE A 67 3.40 10.31 22.50
C ILE A 67 2.12 10.59 23.28
N VAL A 68 1.78 9.73 24.26
CA VAL A 68 0.59 9.89 25.10
C VAL A 68 0.69 11.14 25.96
N GLY A 69 1.87 11.42 26.56
CA GLY A 69 2.13 12.65 27.30
C GLY A 69 1.92 13.88 26.44
N TYR A 70 2.53 13.91 25.27
CA TYR A 70 2.39 15.02 24.31
C TYR A 70 0.95 15.21 23.82
N ALA A 71 0.22 14.11 23.58
CA ALA A 71 -1.21 14.19 23.24
C ALA A 71 -2.04 14.88 24.34
N LYS A 72 -1.77 14.57 25.63
CA LYS A 72 -2.44 15.22 26.76
C LYS A 72 -2.08 16.71 26.82
N GLU A 73 -0.80 17.06 26.64
CA GLU A 73 -0.36 18.45 26.61
C GLU A 73 -1.08 19.28 25.53
N LEU A 74 -1.23 18.74 24.31
CA LEU A 74 -1.95 19.42 23.23
C LEU A 74 -3.42 19.69 23.60
N LEU A 75 -4.09 18.73 24.26
CA LEU A 75 -5.47 18.86 24.69
C LEU A 75 -5.59 19.87 25.83
N ASP A 76 -4.69 19.84 26.82
CA ASP A 76 -4.66 20.76 27.96
C ASP A 76 -4.38 22.23 27.54
N GLN A 77 -3.56 22.40 26.50
CA GLN A 77 -3.27 23.71 25.90
C GLN A 77 -4.42 24.25 25.04
N GLY A 78 -5.44 23.46 24.77
CA GLY A 78 -6.57 23.86 23.93
C GLY A 78 -6.18 24.17 22.49
N VAL A 79 -5.18 23.48 21.94
CA VAL A 79 -4.78 23.64 20.54
C VAL A 79 -6.00 23.41 19.62
N PRO A 80 -6.30 24.33 18.68
CA PRO A 80 -7.47 24.22 17.83
C PRO A 80 -7.31 23.00 16.89
N VAL A 81 -8.07 21.95 17.18
CA VAL A 81 -7.99 20.68 16.42
C VAL A 81 -8.44 20.90 14.99
N HIS A 82 -9.53 21.63 14.79
CA HIS A 82 -10.08 21.95 13.47
C HIS A 82 -10.17 23.45 13.24
N ALA A 83 -9.44 23.91 12.24
CA ALA A 83 -9.47 25.30 11.79
C ALA A 83 -9.40 25.34 10.25
N GLN A 84 -10.44 24.83 9.59
CA GLN A 84 -10.50 24.83 8.12
C GLN A 84 -10.38 26.24 7.54
N PHE A 85 -9.77 26.32 6.34
CA PHE A 85 -9.47 27.59 5.65
C PHE A 85 -8.55 28.54 6.44
N SER A 86 -7.67 27.98 7.30
CA SER A 86 -6.64 28.73 8.02
C SER A 86 -5.25 28.15 7.75
N LYS A 87 -4.21 28.83 8.24
CA LYS A 87 -2.84 28.28 8.19
C LYS A 87 -2.72 27.05 9.10
N HIS A 88 -2.02 26.03 8.63
CA HIS A 88 -1.73 24.81 9.36
C HIS A 88 -0.21 24.67 9.57
N PRO A 89 0.42 25.35 10.55
CA PRO A 89 1.86 25.32 10.75
C PRO A 89 2.37 23.91 11.07
N TYR A 90 1.62 23.12 11.86
CA TYR A 90 1.98 21.76 12.25
C TYR A 90 2.08 20.80 11.05
N ALA A 91 1.15 20.90 10.10
CA ALA A 91 1.18 20.13 8.87
C ALA A 91 2.40 20.47 8.00
N ASN A 92 2.74 21.75 7.91
CA ASN A 92 3.93 22.20 7.18
C ASN A 92 5.23 21.75 7.86
N GLU A 93 5.30 21.78 9.19
CA GLU A 93 6.45 21.28 9.95
C GLU A 93 6.67 19.78 9.68
N LEU A 94 5.61 18.98 9.76
CA LEU A 94 5.67 17.56 9.43
C LEU A 94 6.18 17.32 8.00
N ALA A 95 5.63 18.05 7.01
CA ALA A 95 6.07 17.96 5.63
C ALA A 95 7.57 18.29 5.45
N GLN A 96 8.06 19.32 6.14
CA GLN A 96 9.49 19.70 6.13
C GLN A 96 10.38 18.61 6.72
N LYS A 97 9.99 18.00 7.86
CA LYS A 97 10.73 16.90 8.50
C LYS A 97 10.81 15.67 7.57
N ILE A 98 9.69 15.26 6.98
CA ILE A 98 9.68 14.13 6.06
C ILE A 98 10.55 14.43 4.83
N ASN A 99 10.50 15.65 4.27
CA ASN A 99 11.38 16.06 3.17
C ASN A 99 12.87 16.01 3.56
N ALA A 100 13.24 16.34 4.80
CA ALA A 100 14.61 16.22 5.28
C ALA A 100 15.06 14.75 5.28
N VAL A 101 14.19 13.84 5.71
CA VAL A 101 14.44 12.39 5.67
C VAL A 101 14.60 11.90 4.24
N ILE A 102 13.71 12.29 3.31
CA ILE A 102 13.80 11.92 1.88
C ILE A 102 15.15 12.34 1.31
N ARG A 103 15.54 13.60 1.52
CA ARG A 103 16.85 14.10 1.02
C ARG A 103 18.02 13.30 1.54
N ARG A 104 17.99 12.92 2.82
CA ARG A 104 19.03 12.09 3.43
C ARG A 104 19.05 10.66 2.86
N GLU A 105 17.90 9.98 2.83
CA GLU A 105 17.85 8.56 2.48
C GLU A 105 18.03 8.28 0.99
N PHE A 106 17.61 9.20 0.13
CA PHE A 106 17.74 9.06 -1.32
C PHE A 106 18.88 9.90 -1.92
N ALA A 107 19.65 10.62 -1.08
CA ALA A 107 20.73 11.50 -1.52
C ALA A 107 20.29 12.47 -2.65
N THR A 108 19.10 13.07 -2.49
CA THR A 108 18.44 13.91 -3.49
C THR A 108 18.24 15.34 -3.00
N THR A 109 18.12 16.29 -3.93
CA THR A 109 17.69 17.67 -3.65
C THR A 109 16.20 17.88 -3.93
N ASP A 110 15.50 16.87 -4.41
CA ASP A 110 14.07 16.94 -4.69
C ASP A 110 13.27 17.33 -3.46
N THR A 111 12.19 18.04 -3.70
CA THR A 111 11.19 18.37 -2.68
C THR A 111 9.87 17.71 -3.03
N TYR A 112 9.09 17.43 -1.99
CA TYR A 112 7.77 16.81 -2.10
C TYR A 112 6.73 17.67 -1.40
N SER A 113 5.66 18.00 -2.11
CA SER A 113 4.46 18.60 -1.51
C SER A 113 3.66 17.53 -0.78
N ALA A 114 3.10 17.87 0.37
CA ALA A 114 2.35 16.94 1.21
C ALA A 114 0.85 17.19 1.11
N ILE A 115 0.08 16.13 0.85
CA ILE A 115 -1.38 16.13 0.88
C ILE A 115 -1.80 15.13 1.96
N PHE A 116 -2.50 15.62 2.99
CA PHE A 116 -2.82 14.81 4.17
C PHE A 116 -4.13 14.05 4.03
N ALA A 117 -4.21 12.91 4.70
CA ALA A 117 -5.35 12.01 4.80
C ALA A 117 -5.46 11.43 6.23
N ASN A 118 -6.46 10.58 6.48
CA ASN A 118 -6.68 9.95 7.78
C ASN A 118 -6.29 8.48 7.80
N SER A 119 -6.23 7.84 6.65
CA SER A 119 -5.91 6.41 6.51
C SER A 119 -4.99 6.14 5.32
N GLY A 120 -4.32 4.97 5.34
CA GLY A 120 -3.45 4.56 4.23
C GLY A 120 -4.19 4.41 2.91
N ALA A 121 -5.40 3.85 2.92
CA ALA A 121 -6.21 3.72 1.71
C ALA A 121 -6.61 5.08 1.12
N GLU A 122 -6.92 6.08 1.97
CA GLU A 122 -7.15 7.46 1.51
C GLU A 122 -5.88 8.06 0.90
N ALA A 123 -4.71 7.87 1.52
CA ALA A 123 -3.45 8.36 0.96
C ALA A 123 -3.15 7.75 -0.41
N VAL A 124 -3.40 6.46 -0.60
CA VAL A 124 -3.28 5.81 -1.91
C VAL A 124 -4.27 6.40 -2.91
N GLU A 125 -5.53 6.62 -2.53
CA GLU A 125 -6.51 7.25 -3.44
C GLU A 125 -6.17 8.71 -3.77
N ILE A 126 -5.54 9.45 -2.86
CA ILE A 126 -4.99 10.77 -3.17
C ILE A 126 -3.90 10.65 -4.25
N ALA A 127 -2.97 9.70 -4.11
CA ALA A 127 -1.93 9.47 -5.11
C ALA A 127 -2.54 9.10 -6.47
N MET A 128 -3.53 8.21 -6.50
CA MET A 128 -4.27 7.84 -7.72
C MET A 128 -4.95 9.05 -8.36
N LYS A 129 -5.70 9.83 -7.57
CA LYS A 129 -6.41 11.02 -8.05
C LYS A 129 -5.46 12.09 -8.58
N HIS A 130 -4.35 12.34 -7.88
CA HIS A 130 -3.37 13.34 -8.30
C HIS A 130 -2.63 12.89 -9.57
N ALA A 131 -2.25 11.61 -9.67
CA ALA A 131 -1.61 11.06 -10.87
C ALA A 131 -2.54 11.15 -12.09
N GLU A 132 -3.84 10.87 -11.91
CA GLU A 132 -4.84 11.05 -12.97
C GLU A 132 -5.04 12.52 -13.30
N PHE A 133 -5.08 13.40 -12.32
CA PHE A 133 -5.18 14.85 -12.55
C PHE A 133 -3.99 15.38 -13.37
N ASP A 134 -2.75 14.93 -13.05
CA ASP A 134 -1.56 15.24 -13.86
C ASP A 134 -1.65 14.66 -15.27
N ARG A 135 -2.16 13.41 -15.41
CA ARG A 135 -2.38 12.79 -16.72
C ARG A 135 -3.36 13.59 -17.56
N VAL A 136 -4.50 13.99 -17.00
CA VAL A 136 -5.53 14.80 -17.70
C VAL A 136 -4.97 16.16 -18.10
N ALA A 137 -4.18 16.81 -17.24
CA ALA A 137 -3.52 18.07 -17.60
C ALA A 137 -2.60 17.90 -18.82
N ARG A 138 -1.78 16.85 -18.86
CA ARG A 138 -0.92 16.54 -20.02
C ARG A 138 -1.72 16.20 -21.27
N LEU A 139 -2.86 15.54 -21.16
CA LEU A 139 -3.76 15.29 -22.28
C LEU A 139 -4.36 16.60 -22.83
N THR A 140 -4.72 17.52 -21.94
CA THR A 140 -5.24 18.84 -22.31
C THR A 140 -4.17 19.68 -23.02
N GLU A 141 -2.94 19.67 -22.53
CA GLU A 141 -1.79 20.30 -23.17
C GLU A 141 -1.57 19.74 -24.59
N LEU A 142 -1.56 18.40 -24.73
CA LEU A 142 -1.43 17.71 -26.01
C LEU A 142 -2.56 18.06 -27.00
N ALA A 143 -3.81 18.09 -26.53
CA ALA A 143 -4.96 18.48 -27.37
C ALA A 143 -4.83 19.91 -27.86
N GLY A 144 -4.37 20.84 -27.01
CA GLY A 144 -4.09 22.22 -27.40
C GLY A 144 -2.97 22.35 -28.45
N GLU A 145 -1.91 21.54 -28.33
CA GLU A 145 -0.85 21.48 -29.35
C GLU A 145 -1.37 20.96 -30.68
N ILE A 146 -2.23 19.94 -30.69
CA ILE A 146 -2.87 19.41 -31.91
C ILE A 146 -3.76 20.45 -32.57
N ASP A 147 -4.57 21.18 -31.78
CA ASP A 147 -5.39 22.28 -32.34
C ASP A 147 -4.49 23.36 -32.96
N GLY A 148 -3.37 23.74 -32.30
CA GLY A 148 -2.40 24.67 -32.88
C GLY A 148 -1.75 24.15 -34.19
N ASN A 149 -1.47 22.84 -34.27
CA ASN A 149 -0.97 22.19 -35.48
C ASN A 149 -2.01 22.18 -36.60
N ILE A 150 -3.28 21.96 -36.28
CA ILE A 150 -4.40 22.05 -37.23
C ILE A 150 -4.45 23.45 -37.87
N GLU A 151 -4.35 24.53 -37.07
CA GLU A 151 -4.36 25.89 -37.61
C GLU A 151 -3.13 26.16 -38.51
N ARG A 152 -1.95 25.65 -38.14
CA ARG A 152 -0.76 25.73 -39.01
C ARG A 152 -0.94 24.96 -40.32
N ALA A 153 -1.54 23.79 -40.27
CA ALA A 153 -1.85 23.00 -41.47
C ALA A 153 -2.83 23.68 -42.38
N ARG A 154 -3.90 24.34 -41.86
CA ARG A 154 -4.82 25.18 -42.62
C ARG A 154 -4.10 26.30 -43.35
N ALA A 155 -3.27 27.05 -42.65
CA ALA A 155 -2.51 28.16 -43.22
C ALA A 155 -1.54 27.67 -44.31
N ALA A 156 -0.90 26.54 -44.14
CA ALA A 156 -0.01 25.96 -45.13
C ALA A 156 -0.75 25.55 -46.41
N VAL A 157 -1.89 24.88 -46.28
CA VAL A 157 -2.72 24.51 -47.44
C VAL A 157 -3.26 25.76 -48.18
N ALA A 158 -3.69 26.78 -47.45
CA ALA A 158 -4.08 28.07 -48.03
C ALA A 158 -2.94 28.76 -48.79
N ALA A 159 -1.68 28.49 -48.38
CA ALA A 159 -0.47 28.95 -49.06
C ALA A 159 0.00 28.03 -50.21
N GLY A 160 -0.75 26.96 -50.52
CA GLY A 160 -0.46 26.04 -51.62
C GLY A 160 0.21 24.73 -51.25
N ALA A 161 0.35 24.40 -49.95
CA ALA A 161 0.85 23.11 -49.55
C ALA A 161 -0.14 21.97 -49.89
N GLY A 162 0.40 20.85 -50.36
CA GLY A 162 -0.38 19.64 -50.60
C GLY A 162 -0.62 18.83 -49.31
N VAL A 163 -1.66 17.97 -49.31
CA VAL A 163 -1.85 16.96 -48.25
C VAL A 163 -1.17 15.66 -48.68
N ASP A 164 -0.16 15.25 -47.93
CA ASP A 164 0.56 14.01 -48.20
C ASP A 164 -0.21 12.79 -47.62
N GLY A 165 -0.65 11.92 -48.51
CA GLY A 165 -1.36 10.69 -48.15
C GLY A 165 -0.49 9.56 -47.61
N SER A 166 0.80 9.78 -47.40
CA SER A 166 1.74 8.79 -46.84
C SER A 166 1.67 8.71 -45.32
N GLY A 167 2.45 7.84 -44.72
CA GLY A 167 2.60 7.71 -43.28
C GLY A 167 1.33 7.25 -42.58
N SER A 168 0.87 8.01 -41.58
CA SER A 168 -0.29 7.65 -40.74
C SER A 168 -1.66 7.94 -41.39
N TYR A 169 -1.71 8.52 -42.57
CA TYR A 169 -2.96 8.82 -43.26
C TYR A 169 -3.85 7.59 -43.48
N GLY A 170 -3.26 6.48 -43.92
CA GLY A 170 -4.00 5.22 -44.09
C GLY A 170 -4.63 4.68 -42.79
N ARG A 171 -3.98 4.88 -41.65
CA ARG A 171 -4.55 4.53 -40.34
C ARG A 171 -5.67 5.48 -39.92
N LEU A 172 -5.53 6.77 -40.22
CA LEU A 172 -6.61 7.75 -40.02
C LEU A 172 -7.83 7.39 -40.91
N ALA A 173 -7.61 7.08 -42.19
CA ALA A 173 -8.65 6.67 -43.10
C ALA A 173 -9.41 5.42 -42.62
N THR A 174 -8.69 4.41 -42.11
CA THR A 174 -9.30 3.22 -41.50
C THR A 174 -10.11 3.58 -40.25
N ALA A 175 -9.63 4.50 -39.42
CA ALA A 175 -10.28 4.90 -38.17
C ALA A 175 -11.51 5.81 -38.34
N SER A 176 -11.55 6.61 -39.38
CA SER A 176 -12.55 7.68 -39.58
C SER A 176 -13.37 7.56 -40.87
N GLY A 177 -12.95 6.73 -41.82
CA GLY A 177 -13.57 6.63 -43.16
C GLY A 177 -13.20 7.75 -44.11
N VAL A 178 -12.26 8.65 -43.80
CA VAL A 178 -11.83 9.74 -44.67
C VAL A 178 -11.17 9.19 -45.94
N SER A 179 -11.55 9.72 -47.09
CA SER A 179 -11.04 9.28 -48.41
C SER A 179 -9.64 9.84 -48.69
N PHE A 180 -8.86 9.10 -49.48
CA PHE A 180 -7.59 9.59 -49.99
C PHE A 180 -7.84 10.81 -50.92
N GLY A 181 -7.10 11.90 -50.71
CA GLY A 181 -7.30 13.15 -51.46
C GLY A 181 -8.47 14.00 -50.99
N ALA A 182 -9.03 13.71 -49.80
CA ALA A 182 -10.07 14.54 -49.18
C ALA A 182 -9.58 15.98 -48.95
N ALA A 183 -10.53 16.92 -48.93
CA ALA A 183 -10.24 18.31 -48.62
C ALA A 183 -9.70 18.43 -47.18
N MET A 184 -8.88 19.45 -46.91
CA MET A 184 -8.21 19.63 -45.62
C MET A 184 -9.21 19.65 -44.44
N GLU A 185 -10.38 20.27 -44.59
CA GLU A 185 -11.40 20.30 -43.54
C GLU A 185 -11.99 18.91 -43.23
N GLU A 186 -12.08 18.02 -44.22
CA GLU A 186 -12.49 16.63 -44.00
C GLU A 186 -11.41 15.86 -43.24
N VAL A 187 -10.12 16.08 -43.57
CA VAL A 187 -8.99 15.50 -42.83
C VAL A 187 -8.98 15.98 -41.38
N ILE A 188 -9.19 17.26 -41.13
CA ILE A 188 -9.29 17.83 -39.77
C ILE A 188 -10.49 17.23 -39.04
N GLY A 189 -11.64 17.13 -39.68
CA GLY A 189 -12.81 16.47 -39.10
C GLY A 189 -12.54 15.02 -38.72
N ALA A 190 -11.83 14.28 -39.56
CA ALA A 190 -11.40 12.91 -39.32
C ALA A 190 -10.43 12.79 -38.12
N VAL A 191 -9.44 13.67 -38.04
CA VAL A 191 -8.50 13.74 -36.89
C VAL A 191 -9.27 13.97 -35.60
N ARG A 192 -10.14 14.95 -35.54
CA ARG A 192 -10.94 15.25 -34.34
C ARG A 192 -11.86 14.09 -33.94
N ALA A 193 -12.57 13.51 -34.92
CA ALA A 193 -13.45 12.35 -34.67
C ALA A 193 -12.70 11.13 -34.14
N ALA A 194 -11.54 10.84 -34.71
CA ALA A 194 -10.72 9.71 -34.27
C ALA A 194 -10.05 9.94 -32.90
N ASN A 195 -9.69 11.17 -32.56
CA ASN A 195 -9.02 11.52 -31.32
C ASN A 195 -9.98 11.61 -30.11
N GLY A 196 -11.22 12.06 -30.31
CA GLY A 196 -12.18 12.28 -29.23
C GLY A 196 -12.29 11.09 -28.26
N PRO A 197 -12.65 9.88 -28.73
CA PRO A 197 -12.74 8.70 -27.86
C PRO A 197 -11.41 8.29 -27.21
N ARG A 198 -10.28 8.53 -27.88
CA ARG A 198 -8.94 8.16 -27.38
C ARG A 198 -8.48 9.09 -26.25
N LEU A 199 -8.74 10.38 -26.37
CA LEU A 199 -8.43 11.38 -25.34
C LEU A 199 -9.36 11.24 -24.13
N ALA A 200 -10.63 10.87 -24.35
CA ALA A 200 -11.62 10.63 -23.29
C ALA A 200 -11.50 9.26 -22.61
N ALA A 201 -10.61 8.39 -23.08
CA ALA A 201 -10.48 7.04 -22.56
C ALA A 201 -9.99 7.04 -21.11
N ALA A 202 -10.61 6.19 -20.28
CA ALA A 202 -10.25 6.02 -18.87
C ALA A 202 -8.76 5.65 -18.69
N PRO A 203 -8.14 6.07 -17.57
CA PRO A 203 -6.78 5.71 -17.25
C PRO A 203 -6.67 4.21 -16.95
N VAL A 204 -5.44 3.69 -17.08
CA VAL A 204 -5.05 2.39 -16.57
C VAL A 204 -4.05 2.61 -15.44
N PHE A 205 -4.20 1.89 -14.34
CA PHE A 205 -3.18 1.80 -13.30
C PHE A 205 -2.42 0.50 -13.45
N LEU A 206 -1.16 0.48 -13.05
CA LEU A 206 -0.34 -0.72 -13.00
C LEU A 206 0.08 -1.00 -11.57
N ALA A 207 0.12 -2.26 -11.17
CA ALA A 207 0.63 -2.71 -9.88
C ALA A 207 1.30 -4.08 -10.00
N PRO A 208 2.25 -4.45 -9.12
CA PRO A 208 2.77 -5.81 -9.08
C PRO A 208 1.70 -6.84 -8.70
N GLU A 209 1.84 -8.05 -9.18
CA GLU A 209 1.11 -9.18 -8.59
C GLU A 209 1.41 -9.28 -7.09
N GLY A 210 0.40 -9.64 -6.30
CA GLY A 210 0.50 -9.72 -4.84
C GLY A 210 0.29 -8.37 -4.12
N SER A 211 0.13 -7.24 -4.81
CA SER A 211 -0.05 -5.93 -4.19
C SER A 211 -1.33 -5.82 -3.35
N PHE A 212 -1.26 -4.99 -2.29
CA PHE A 212 -2.39 -4.61 -1.46
C PHE A 212 -2.30 -3.13 -1.09
N HIS A 213 -3.24 -2.32 -1.57
CA HIS A 213 -3.21 -0.86 -1.40
C HIS A 213 -4.45 -0.31 -0.66
N GLY A 214 -5.22 -1.17 -0.03
CA GLY A 214 -6.42 -0.79 0.72
C GLY A 214 -7.71 -1.34 0.13
N LYS A 215 -8.84 -0.96 0.74
CA LYS A 215 -10.17 -1.49 0.41
C LYS A 215 -11.22 -0.40 0.14
N LEU A 216 -10.82 0.87 -0.07
CA LEU A 216 -11.72 1.88 -0.61
C LEU A 216 -11.93 1.64 -2.11
N VAL A 217 -12.88 2.35 -2.73
CA VAL A 217 -13.34 2.06 -4.10
C VAL A 217 -12.21 2.08 -5.13
N GLY A 218 -11.33 3.07 -5.09
CA GLY A 218 -10.19 3.17 -6.01
C GLY A 218 -9.04 2.25 -5.58
N SER A 219 -8.65 2.31 -4.31
CA SER A 219 -7.50 1.56 -3.80
C SER A 219 -7.71 0.05 -3.84
N VAL A 220 -8.96 -0.46 -3.73
CA VAL A 220 -9.24 -1.90 -3.86
C VAL A 220 -8.94 -2.42 -5.27
N GLN A 221 -9.03 -1.57 -6.30
CA GLN A 221 -8.68 -1.98 -7.68
C GLN A 221 -7.18 -2.28 -7.83
N LEU A 222 -6.33 -1.67 -6.99
CA LEU A 222 -4.89 -1.92 -6.94
C LEU A 222 -4.53 -3.14 -6.06
N THR A 223 -5.51 -3.77 -5.43
CA THR A 223 -5.30 -4.97 -4.60
C THR A 223 -5.44 -6.21 -5.46
N HIS A 224 -4.35 -7.01 -5.55
CA HIS A 224 -4.26 -8.15 -6.46
C HIS A 224 -5.27 -9.26 -6.13
N ASN A 225 -5.56 -9.48 -4.85
CA ASN A 225 -6.51 -10.51 -4.42
C ASN A 225 -7.90 -10.24 -5.01
N ALA A 226 -8.32 -11.11 -5.94
CA ALA A 226 -9.60 -10.99 -6.64
C ALA A 226 -10.81 -11.05 -5.69
N GLY A 227 -10.72 -11.79 -4.58
CA GLY A 227 -11.79 -11.89 -3.60
C GLY A 227 -12.15 -10.53 -2.97
N PHE A 228 -11.18 -9.63 -2.82
CA PHE A 228 -11.46 -8.28 -2.34
C PHE A 228 -11.92 -7.33 -3.45
N ARG A 229 -11.42 -7.50 -4.68
CA ARG A 229 -11.58 -6.54 -5.78
C ARG A 229 -12.80 -6.78 -6.66
N SER A 230 -13.05 -8.05 -7.05
CA SER A 230 -14.02 -8.38 -8.09
C SER A 230 -15.44 -7.85 -7.84
N PRO A 231 -15.97 -7.84 -6.59
CA PRO A 231 -17.30 -7.28 -6.33
C PRO A 231 -17.44 -5.78 -6.65
N PHE A 232 -16.33 -5.05 -6.72
CA PHE A 232 -16.28 -3.59 -6.87
C PHE A 232 -15.61 -3.13 -8.18
N SER A 233 -15.31 -4.05 -9.10
CA SER A 233 -14.54 -3.75 -10.33
C SER A 233 -15.21 -2.71 -11.24
N ALA A 234 -16.55 -2.60 -11.20
CA ALA A 234 -17.30 -1.63 -12.00
C ALA A 234 -17.28 -0.19 -11.44
N LEU A 235 -16.73 0.03 -10.24
CA LEU A 235 -16.85 1.30 -9.54
C LEU A 235 -15.63 2.23 -9.73
N ALA A 236 -14.55 1.77 -10.33
CA ALA A 236 -13.33 2.56 -10.49
C ALA A 236 -12.50 2.13 -11.71
N ALA A 237 -11.38 2.86 -11.95
CA ALA A 237 -10.48 2.61 -13.07
C ALA A 237 -9.79 1.24 -12.99
N GLU A 238 -9.52 0.65 -14.16
CA GLU A 238 -8.85 -0.63 -14.30
C GLU A 238 -7.42 -0.58 -13.74
N CYS A 239 -7.03 -1.65 -13.04
CA CYS A 239 -5.63 -1.94 -12.73
C CYS A 239 -5.16 -3.21 -13.44
N ARG A 240 -3.99 -3.16 -14.07
CA ARG A 240 -3.31 -4.33 -14.62
C ARG A 240 -2.18 -4.76 -13.71
N PHE A 241 -2.21 -6.03 -13.32
CA PHE A 241 -1.19 -6.61 -12.45
C PHE A 241 -0.06 -7.19 -13.28
N VAL A 242 1.17 -6.93 -12.81
CA VAL A 242 2.40 -7.24 -13.53
C VAL A 242 3.24 -8.22 -12.72
N PRO A 243 3.65 -9.37 -13.28
CA PRO A 243 4.63 -10.26 -12.67
C PRO A 243 6.04 -9.62 -12.78
N VAL A 244 6.32 -8.64 -11.91
CA VAL A 244 7.51 -7.77 -12.01
C VAL A 244 8.85 -8.50 -11.88
N HIS A 245 8.86 -9.75 -11.41
CA HIS A 245 10.07 -10.58 -11.38
C HIS A 245 10.44 -11.11 -12.77
N GLU A 246 9.49 -11.19 -13.69
CA GLU A 246 9.74 -11.53 -15.09
C GLU A 246 10.38 -10.32 -15.83
N PRO A 247 11.48 -10.53 -16.57
CA PRO A 247 12.28 -9.42 -17.11
C PRO A 247 11.52 -8.41 -17.96
N ASP A 248 10.65 -8.85 -18.86
CA ASP A 248 10.01 -7.99 -19.86
C ASP A 248 8.51 -7.72 -19.58
N ALA A 249 7.97 -8.27 -18.47
CA ALA A 249 6.55 -8.24 -18.21
C ALA A 249 5.99 -6.81 -18.14
N LEU A 250 6.68 -5.91 -17.43
CA LEU A 250 6.26 -4.52 -17.31
C LEU A 250 6.25 -3.80 -18.66
N ALA A 251 7.31 -3.94 -19.45
CA ALA A 251 7.39 -3.33 -20.77
C ALA A 251 6.30 -3.84 -21.72
N LYS A 252 6.05 -5.16 -21.73
CA LYS A 252 4.96 -5.76 -22.51
C LYS A 252 3.59 -5.27 -22.06
N THR A 253 3.37 -5.13 -20.75
CA THR A 253 2.10 -4.61 -20.22
C THR A 253 1.89 -3.16 -20.64
N ILE A 254 2.92 -2.32 -20.54
CA ILE A 254 2.85 -0.91 -20.99
C ILE A 254 2.52 -0.85 -22.49
N GLU A 255 3.21 -1.63 -23.33
CA GLU A 255 2.95 -1.66 -24.77
C GLU A 255 1.51 -2.14 -25.08
N SER A 256 0.97 -3.11 -24.32
CA SER A 256 -0.40 -3.62 -24.52
C SER A 256 -1.50 -2.59 -24.27
N VAL A 257 -1.19 -1.53 -23.49
CA VAL A 257 -2.14 -0.43 -23.17
C VAL A 257 -1.78 0.86 -23.88
N ARG A 258 -0.75 0.85 -24.71
CA ARG A 258 -0.30 2.01 -25.50
C ARG A 258 -1.43 2.58 -26.35
N ARG A 259 -1.54 3.89 -26.34
CA ARG A 259 -2.53 4.62 -27.16
C ARG A 259 -1.85 5.72 -27.93
N THR A 260 -2.35 5.98 -29.14
CA THR A 260 -1.89 7.10 -29.97
C THR A 260 -3.09 7.95 -30.39
N VAL A 261 -2.82 9.22 -30.68
CA VAL A 261 -3.76 10.16 -31.33
C VAL A 261 -3.14 10.65 -32.63
N PHE A 262 -3.96 11.10 -33.55
CA PHE A 262 -3.50 11.69 -34.80
C PHE A 262 -3.21 13.18 -34.61
N ASP A 263 -2.19 13.64 -35.28
CA ASP A 263 -1.79 15.06 -35.35
C ASP A 263 -1.41 15.42 -36.78
N LEU A 264 -1.29 16.72 -37.08
CA LEU A 264 -0.90 17.24 -38.37
C LEU A 264 0.46 17.93 -38.28
N ALA A 265 1.39 17.48 -39.05
CA ALA A 265 2.71 18.11 -39.20
C ALA A 265 2.80 18.82 -40.56
N VAL A 266 3.38 20.01 -40.58
CA VAL A 266 3.73 20.73 -41.83
C VAL A 266 5.23 20.58 -42.03
N ASP A 267 5.63 19.91 -43.10
CA ASP A 267 7.02 19.63 -43.41
C ASP A 267 7.23 19.64 -44.93
N ASP A 268 8.34 20.21 -45.40
CA ASP A 268 8.71 20.28 -46.82
C ASP A 268 7.59 20.75 -47.77
N GLY A 269 6.74 21.71 -47.35
CA GLY A 269 5.63 22.22 -48.14
C GLY A 269 4.45 21.28 -48.28
N ALA A 270 4.36 20.25 -47.46
CA ALA A 270 3.24 19.32 -47.39
C ALA A 270 2.70 19.18 -45.96
N VAL A 271 1.41 18.89 -45.84
CA VAL A 271 0.75 18.51 -44.58
C VAL A 271 0.72 16.99 -44.48
N ARG A 272 1.23 16.46 -43.39
CA ARG A 272 1.27 15.02 -43.12
C ARG A 272 0.47 14.68 -41.86
N VAL A 273 -0.23 13.55 -41.91
CA VAL A 273 -0.82 12.94 -40.71
C VAL A 273 0.26 12.15 -39.97
N VAL A 274 0.48 12.47 -38.70
CA VAL A 274 1.41 11.79 -37.79
C VAL A 274 0.66 11.24 -36.62
N GLU A 275 1.27 10.29 -35.87
CA GLU A 275 0.73 9.80 -34.61
C GLU A 275 1.59 10.27 -33.44
N ARG A 276 0.91 10.61 -32.36
CA ARG A 276 1.53 10.97 -31.09
C ARG A 276 1.04 10.05 -29.99
N GLU A 277 1.94 9.65 -29.12
CA GLU A 277 1.59 8.86 -27.93
C GLU A 277 0.79 9.72 -26.94
N VAL A 278 -0.18 9.06 -26.30
CA VAL A 278 -0.91 9.64 -25.18
C VAL A 278 -0.59 8.88 -23.89
N PRO A 279 -0.53 9.57 -22.74
CA PRO A 279 -0.34 8.93 -21.45
C PRO A 279 -1.59 8.08 -21.10
N ALA A 280 -1.55 6.78 -21.41
CA ALA A 280 -2.64 5.85 -21.10
C ALA A 280 -2.59 5.37 -19.66
N VAL A 281 -1.37 5.22 -19.11
CA VAL A 281 -1.14 4.77 -17.71
C VAL A 281 -1.04 5.99 -16.81
N ALA A 282 -1.87 6.00 -15.75
CA ALA A 282 -1.84 7.09 -14.77
C ALA A 282 -0.67 6.95 -13.80
N ALA A 283 -0.42 5.75 -13.27
CA ALA A 283 0.70 5.45 -12.39
C ALA A 283 1.00 3.95 -12.32
N PHE A 284 2.23 3.63 -11.92
CA PHE A 284 2.63 2.33 -11.40
C PHE A 284 2.72 2.42 -9.87
N VAL A 285 1.94 1.59 -9.15
CA VAL A 285 1.83 1.63 -7.69
C VAL A 285 2.42 0.36 -7.10
N LEU A 286 3.33 0.47 -6.13
CA LEU A 286 3.99 -0.68 -5.53
C LEU A 286 4.30 -0.48 -4.05
N GLU A 287 4.37 -1.59 -3.31
CA GLU A 287 4.94 -1.67 -1.96
C GLU A 287 6.39 -2.14 -2.05
N PRO A 288 7.38 -1.49 -1.39
CA PRO A 288 8.76 -2.01 -1.34
C PRO A 288 8.89 -3.34 -0.62
N VAL A 289 7.97 -3.59 0.33
CA VAL A 289 7.73 -4.89 0.96
C VAL A 289 6.24 -5.15 0.91
N GLN A 290 5.83 -6.11 0.10
CA GLN A 290 4.42 -6.48 -0.03
C GLN A 290 3.94 -7.18 1.24
N GLY A 291 3.14 -6.47 2.05
CA GLY A 291 2.69 -6.96 3.35
C GLY A 291 1.76 -8.15 3.23
N GLU A 292 0.66 -7.99 2.53
CA GLU A 292 -0.43 -8.97 2.48
C GLU A 292 -0.17 -10.15 1.54
N ALA A 293 0.84 -10.05 0.66
CA ALA A 293 1.31 -11.16 -0.18
C ALA A 293 2.28 -12.11 0.55
N GLY A 294 2.41 -12.00 1.87
CA GLY A 294 3.27 -12.84 2.67
C GLY A 294 4.67 -12.24 2.91
N ILE A 295 4.76 -10.94 3.09
CA ILE A 295 6.00 -10.20 3.42
C ILE A 295 7.08 -10.39 2.35
N ARG A 296 6.77 -10.07 1.10
CA ARG A 296 7.70 -10.20 -0.04
C ARG A 296 8.50 -8.92 -0.25
N VAL A 297 9.81 -9.01 -0.14
CA VAL A 297 10.73 -7.87 -0.29
C VAL A 297 11.13 -7.71 -1.74
N PHE A 298 11.03 -6.50 -2.29
CA PHE A 298 11.59 -6.17 -3.61
C PHE A 298 13.12 -6.20 -3.55
N ASP A 299 13.74 -6.81 -4.53
CA ASP A 299 15.19 -6.76 -4.72
C ASP A 299 15.61 -5.52 -5.54
N ARG A 300 16.87 -5.11 -5.39
CA ARG A 300 17.44 -3.94 -6.06
C ARG A 300 17.34 -4.04 -7.60
N ARG A 301 17.56 -5.23 -8.17
CA ARG A 301 17.51 -5.43 -9.64
C ARG A 301 16.10 -5.23 -10.19
N THR A 302 15.10 -5.77 -9.51
CA THR A 302 13.69 -5.58 -9.85
C THR A 302 13.29 -4.10 -9.70
N ALA A 303 13.66 -3.45 -8.60
CA ALA A 303 13.38 -2.04 -8.36
C ALA A 303 14.01 -1.13 -9.44
N GLU A 304 15.26 -1.38 -9.82
CA GLU A 304 15.94 -0.63 -10.87
C GLU A 304 15.28 -0.84 -12.25
N ARG A 305 14.89 -2.06 -12.58
CA ARG A 305 14.17 -2.36 -13.83
C ARG A 305 12.83 -1.63 -13.88
N VAL A 306 12.02 -1.69 -12.81
CA VAL A 306 10.76 -0.95 -12.70
C VAL A 306 10.98 0.54 -12.92
N ARG A 307 11.95 1.13 -12.18
CA ARG A 307 12.29 2.54 -12.31
C ARG A 307 12.62 2.93 -13.76
N ARG A 308 13.56 2.22 -14.39
CA ARG A 308 13.99 2.52 -15.78
C ARG A 308 12.84 2.39 -16.78
N THR A 309 12.02 1.35 -16.65
CA THR A 309 10.91 1.10 -17.58
C THR A 309 9.82 2.17 -17.45
N CYS A 310 9.46 2.55 -16.22
CA CYS A 310 8.48 3.60 -15.96
C CYS A 310 9.01 4.98 -16.41
N GLU A 311 10.28 5.29 -16.12
CA GLU A 311 10.94 6.53 -16.53
C GLU A 311 10.94 6.68 -18.06
N ALA A 312 11.35 5.63 -18.80
CA ALA A 312 11.36 5.63 -20.26
C ALA A 312 9.95 5.81 -20.87
N ALA A 313 8.91 5.35 -20.19
CA ALA A 313 7.51 5.51 -20.60
C ALA A 313 6.82 6.77 -20.02
N GLY A 314 7.52 7.59 -19.23
CA GLY A 314 6.94 8.77 -18.59
C GLY A 314 5.87 8.46 -17.54
N ILE A 315 5.82 7.22 -17.02
CA ILE A 315 4.84 6.74 -16.04
C ILE A 315 5.35 7.07 -14.63
N PRO A 316 4.57 7.81 -13.81
CA PRO A 316 4.96 8.08 -12.44
C PRO A 316 4.88 6.83 -11.57
N ILE A 317 5.81 6.73 -10.60
CA ILE A 317 5.87 5.65 -9.63
C ILE A 317 5.31 6.15 -8.29
N VAL A 318 4.30 5.44 -7.77
CA VAL A 318 3.78 5.60 -6.41
C VAL A 318 4.38 4.49 -5.54
N VAL A 319 5.17 4.88 -4.55
CA VAL A 319 5.74 3.95 -3.57
C VAL A 319 4.87 3.98 -2.32
N ASP A 320 4.19 2.87 -2.09
CA ASP A 320 3.34 2.68 -0.92
C ASP A 320 4.16 2.20 0.29
N GLU A 321 4.46 3.13 1.18
CA GLU A 321 5.19 2.90 2.44
C GLU A 321 4.26 2.86 3.67
N VAL A 322 2.97 2.66 3.45
CA VAL A 322 1.97 2.63 4.53
C VAL A 322 2.31 1.58 5.59
N GLN A 323 2.82 0.42 5.20
CA GLN A 323 3.20 -0.65 6.13
C GLN A 323 4.71 -0.75 6.33
N SER A 324 5.50 -0.62 5.28
CA SER A 324 6.94 -0.83 5.27
C SER A 324 7.75 0.35 5.77
N GLY A 325 7.17 1.54 5.75
CA GLY A 325 7.84 2.78 6.14
C GLY A 325 7.95 3.00 7.65
N MET A 326 8.31 4.21 8.02
CA MET A 326 8.39 4.68 9.40
C MET A 326 9.38 3.88 10.29
N GLY A 327 10.49 3.43 9.70
CA GLY A 327 11.55 2.75 10.46
C GLY A 327 11.42 1.24 10.56
N ARG A 328 10.30 0.67 10.15
CA ARG A 328 9.97 -0.75 10.32
C ARG A 328 11.03 -1.70 9.76
N THR A 329 11.63 -1.35 8.63
CA THR A 329 12.64 -2.18 7.94
C THR A 329 14.09 -1.82 8.29
N GLY A 330 14.31 -0.90 9.25
CA GLY A 330 15.63 -0.39 9.62
C GLY A 330 16.04 0.89 8.86
N ALA A 331 15.13 1.48 8.09
CA ALA A 331 15.22 2.79 7.48
C ALA A 331 13.84 3.45 7.53
N PHE A 332 13.75 4.78 7.44
CA PHE A 332 12.45 5.46 7.43
C PHE A 332 11.61 5.02 6.22
N PHE A 333 12.22 4.98 5.03
CA PHE A 333 11.62 4.44 3.81
C PHE A 333 12.23 3.07 3.45
N ALA A 334 11.43 2.04 3.37
CA ALA A 334 11.89 0.72 2.93
C ALA A 334 12.46 0.75 1.49
N ALA A 335 11.91 1.61 0.64
CA ALA A 335 12.37 1.83 -0.73
C ALA A 335 13.83 2.31 -0.81
N SER A 336 14.37 2.99 0.23
CA SER A 336 15.76 3.44 0.27
C SER A 336 16.75 2.28 0.23
N HIS A 337 16.39 1.11 0.79
CA HIS A 337 17.25 -0.08 0.74
C HIS A 337 17.56 -0.57 -0.68
N VAL A 338 16.65 -0.30 -1.62
CA VAL A 338 16.78 -0.71 -3.03
C VAL A 338 17.00 0.47 -3.98
N GLY A 339 17.11 1.70 -3.43
CA GLY A 339 17.35 2.92 -4.20
C GLY A 339 16.16 3.32 -5.09
N LEU A 340 14.94 2.98 -4.70
CA LEU A 340 13.72 3.29 -5.46
C LEU A 340 13.09 4.60 -4.95
N GLN A 341 13.51 5.71 -5.52
CA GLN A 341 12.88 7.01 -5.26
C GLN A 341 11.61 7.15 -6.10
N GLY A 342 10.44 7.21 -5.46
CA GLY A 342 9.15 7.40 -6.12
C GLY A 342 8.89 8.84 -6.57
N ASP A 343 7.96 9.03 -7.49
CA ASP A 343 7.34 10.34 -7.75
C ASP A 343 6.32 10.69 -6.66
N TYR A 344 5.77 9.64 -6.04
CA TYR A 344 4.87 9.73 -4.90
C TYR A 344 5.33 8.76 -3.80
N PHE A 345 5.11 9.15 -2.54
CA PHE A 345 5.16 8.24 -1.39
C PHE A 345 3.86 8.35 -0.59
N THR A 346 3.34 7.22 -0.11
CA THR A 346 2.22 7.20 0.84
C THR A 346 2.68 6.68 2.19
N LEU A 347 2.34 7.40 3.27
CA LEU A 347 2.65 7.05 4.65
C LEU A 347 1.37 7.07 5.48
N ALA A 348 1.24 6.13 6.43
CA ALA A 348 0.15 6.08 7.40
C ALA A 348 0.57 5.18 8.59
N LYS A 349 -0.38 4.46 9.18
CA LYS A 349 -0.13 3.47 10.28
C LYS A 349 0.75 4.06 11.38
N SER A 350 2.04 3.67 11.42
CA SER A 350 2.99 4.16 12.43
C SER A 350 3.17 5.69 12.45
N LEU A 351 2.79 6.40 11.39
CA LEU A 351 2.85 7.86 11.35
C LEU A 351 2.03 8.50 12.48
N GLY A 352 0.91 7.91 12.85
CA GLY A 352 0.06 8.36 13.95
C GLY A 352 0.54 7.93 15.35
N GLY A 353 1.72 7.29 15.47
CA GLY A 353 2.29 6.91 16.76
C GLY A 353 1.45 5.91 17.58
N GLY A 354 0.51 5.21 16.96
CA GLY A 354 -0.46 4.33 17.62
C GLY A 354 -1.57 5.08 18.39
N VAL A 355 -1.65 6.40 18.28
CA VAL A 355 -2.59 7.28 19.01
C VAL A 355 -3.51 8.05 18.06
N ALA A 356 -2.94 8.66 17.01
CA ALA A 356 -3.70 9.50 16.08
C ALA A 356 -3.92 8.81 14.73
N LYS A 357 -4.95 9.24 14.03
CA LYS A 357 -5.17 8.91 12.61
C LYS A 357 -4.41 9.92 11.76
N ALA A 358 -3.30 9.51 11.19
CA ALA A 358 -2.49 10.35 10.34
C ALA A 358 -2.03 9.57 9.10
N ALA A 359 -2.20 10.19 7.95
CA ALA A 359 -1.69 9.68 6.69
C ALA A 359 -1.30 10.85 5.77
N VAL A 360 -0.38 10.62 4.86
CA VAL A 360 0.09 11.64 3.93
C VAL A 360 0.49 11.02 2.61
N THR A 361 0.15 11.72 1.52
CA THR A 361 0.70 11.50 0.19
C THR A 361 1.69 12.60 -0.11
N LEU A 362 2.91 12.21 -0.41
CA LEU A 362 3.99 13.10 -0.82
C LEU A 362 4.08 13.07 -2.33
N VAL A 363 4.09 14.23 -2.98
CA VAL A 363 4.14 14.37 -4.43
C VAL A 363 5.38 15.15 -4.81
N ARG A 364 6.27 14.59 -5.64
CA ARG A 364 7.48 15.25 -6.11
C ARG A 364 7.13 16.59 -6.78
N ALA A 365 7.87 17.65 -6.48
CA ALA A 365 7.58 19.01 -6.95
C ALA A 365 7.45 19.11 -8.49
N SER A 366 8.22 18.32 -9.23
CA SER A 366 8.15 18.27 -10.71
C SER A 366 6.83 17.68 -11.26
N ARG A 367 6.07 16.96 -10.44
CA ARG A 367 4.76 16.37 -10.77
C ARG A 367 3.60 17.11 -10.14
N TYR A 368 3.89 17.96 -9.12
CA TYR A 368 2.85 18.57 -8.33
C TYR A 368 2.01 19.56 -9.13
N ARG A 369 0.69 19.37 -9.12
CA ARG A 369 -0.31 20.25 -9.74
C ARG A 369 -1.05 21.00 -8.62
N ARG A 370 -0.73 22.28 -8.43
CA ARG A 370 -1.30 23.12 -7.34
C ARG A 370 -2.83 23.24 -7.41
N GLU A 371 -3.41 23.17 -8.60
CA GLU A 371 -4.85 23.24 -8.83
C GLU A 371 -5.59 22.05 -8.18
N PHE A 372 -4.88 20.95 -7.91
CA PHE A 372 -5.44 19.79 -7.21
C PHE A 372 -5.96 20.14 -5.82
N GLU A 373 -5.35 21.10 -5.12
CA GLU A 373 -5.78 21.57 -3.79
C GLU A 373 -7.20 22.16 -3.79
N LEU A 374 -7.70 22.61 -4.95
CA LEU A 374 -9.03 23.19 -5.09
C LEU A 374 -10.12 22.14 -5.36
N VAL A 375 -9.73 20.95 -5.83
CA VAL A 375 -10.66 19.88 -6.21
C VAL A 375 -10.57 18.65 -5.30
N HIS A 376 -9.65 18.68 -4.33
CA HIS A 376 -9.51 17.63 -3.33
C HIS A 376 -9.40 18.21 -1.92
N SER A 377 -10.21 17.66 -1.01
CA SER A 377 -10.14 17.99 0.42
C SER A 377 -10.63 16.80 1.26
N SER A 378 -10.22 16.78 2.51
CA SER A 378 -10.76 15.90 3.54
C SER A 378 -10.92 16.73 4.83
N THR A 379 -12.11 16.72 5.42
CA THR A 379 -12.47 17.60 6.54
C THR A 379 -11.56 17.42 7.75
N PHE A 380 -11.18 16.17 8.06
CA PHE A 380 -10.36 15.82 9.22
C PHE A 380 -8.87 15.66 8.91
N ALA A 381 -8.46 15.72 7.66
CA ALA A 381 -7.05 15.65 7.32
C ALA A 381 -6.31 16.94 7.69
N LYS A 382 -5.04 16.82 8.02
CA LYS A 382 -4.16 17.92 8.48
C LYS A 382 -4.62 18.68 9.73
N ASP A 383 -5.48 18.05 10.57
CA ASP A 383 -5.81 18.64 11.85
C ASP A 383 -4.57 18.83 12.73
N ALA A 384 -4.62 19.83 13.62
CA ALA A 384 -3.44 20.18 14.42
C ALA A 384 -3.03 19.08 15.40
N PHE A 385 -3.98 18.31 15.94
CA PHE A 385 -3.70 17.22 16.87
C PHE A 385 -2.95 16.09 16.17
N SER A 386 -3.53 15.54 15.08
CA SER A 386 -2.95 14.39 14.37
C SER A 386 -1.59 14.72 13.74
N THR A 387 -1.44 15.92 13.15
CA THR A 387 -0.16 16.33 12.55
C THR A 387 0.92 16.62 13.60
N SER A 388 0.58 17.15 14.77
CA SER A 388 1.53 17.32 15.87
C SER A 388 2.00 15.97 16.44
N ILE A 389 1.08 15.02 16.64
CA ILE A 389 1.42 13.64 17.04
C ILE A 389 2.34 12.99 16.01
N ALA A 390 2.01 13.12 14.72
CA ALA A 390 2.84 12.58 13.65
C ALA A 390 4.25 13.21 13.62
N THR A 391 4.34 14.52 13.85
CA THR A 391 5.62 15.23 13.98
C THR A 391 6.43 14.67 15.15
N ARG A 392 5.82 14.51 16.33
CA ARG A 392 6.46 13.91 17.49
C ARG A 392 6.93 12.48 17.23
N THR A 393 6.12 11.70 16.48
CA THR A 393 6.49 10.34 16.08
C THR A 393 7.74 10.33 15.19
N VAL A 394 7.82 11.23 14.21
CA VAL A 394 9.02 11.38 13.36
C VAL A 394 10.22 11.81 14.22
N ASP A 395 10.06 12.75 15.15
CA ASP A 395 11.14 13.18 16.04
C ASP A 395 11.70 12.04 16.88
N LEU A 396 10.83 11.17 17.42
CA LEU A 396 11.25 10.00 18.19
C LEU A 396 11.99 8.96 17.34
N LEU A 397 11.59 8.79 16.09
CA LEU A 397 12.28 7.91 15.15
C LEU A 397 13.65 8.44 14.74
N GLU A 398 13.79 9.76 14.59
CA GLU A 398 15.03 10.44 14.22
C GLU A 398 15.95 10.70 15.42
N ALA A 399 15.44 10.57 16.65
CA ALA A 399 16.22 10.82 17.86
C ALA A 399 17.47 9.91 17.92
N ASP A 400 18.51 10.43 18.60
CA ASP A 400 19.77 9.72 18.82
C ASP A 400 20.40 9.16 17.53
N GLY A 401 20.34 9.94 16.44
CA GLY A 401 20.88 9.55 15.14
C GLY A 401 20.13 8.38 14.49
N GLY A 402 18.82 8.28 14.72
CA GLY A 402 17.97 7.21 14.18
C GLY A 402 18.13 5.90 14.95
N ARG A 403 18.29 5.95 16.25
CA ARG A 403 18.43 4.75 17.11
C ARG A 403 17.28 3.78 16.91
N ALA A 404 16.06 4.25 16.67
CA ALA A 404 14.90 3.41 16.39
C ALA A 404 15.11 2.51 15.16
N TYR A 405 15.72 3.02 14.10
CA TYR A 405 16.04 2.25 12.89
C TYR A 405 17.08 1.16 13.16
N GLN A 406 18.10 1.51 13.92
CA GLN A 406 19.15 0.54 14.32
C GLN A 406 18.52 -0.59 15.15
N LEU A 407 17.65 -0.26 16.11
CA LEU A 407 16.92 -1.25 16.91
C LEU A 407 16.01 -2.14 16.06
N ALA A 408 15.32 -1.57 15.08
CA ALA A 408 14.51 -2.34 14.15
C ALA A 408 15.36 -3.35 13.34
N ALA A 409 16.53 -2.91 12.87
CA ALA A 409 17.45 -3.79 12.16
C ALA A 409 18.05 -4.88 13.08
N GLU A 410 18.57 -4.50 14.25
CA GLU A 410 19.20 -5.42 15.22
C GLU A 410 18.22 -6.49 15.72
N ARG A 411 17.04 -6.08 16.17
CA ARG A 411 16.01 -6.97 16.73
C ARG A 411 15.37 -7.81 15.65
N GLY A 412 15.15 -7.21 14.46
CA GLY A 412 14.67 -7.91 13.28
C GLY A 412 15.63 -9.02 12.85
N SER A 413 16.95 -8.77 12.85
CA SER A 413 17.95 -9.81 12.57
C SER A 413 17.87 -10.96 13.57
N ARG A 414 17.83 -10.66 14.88
CA ARG A 414 17.71 -11.71 15.91
C ARG A 414 16.44 -12.54 15.77
N LEU A 415 15.32 -11.87 15.50
CA LEU A 415 14.04 -12.54 15.28
C LEU A 415 14.11 -13.42 14.03
N ALA A 416 14.65 -12.93 12.92
CA ALA A 416 14.84 -13.69 11.69
C ALA A 416 15.76 -14.89 11.87
N ASP A 417 16.85 -14.76 12.64
CA ASP A 417 17.78 -15.84 12.92
C ASP A 417 17.12 -16.95 13.76
N MET A 418 16.29 -16.58 14.74
CA MET A 418 15.48 -17.52 15.50
C MET A 418 14.50 -18.27 14.58
N LEU A 419 13.80 -17.57 13.71
CA LEU A 419 12.85 -18.18 12.77
C LEU A 419 13.54 -19.12 11.77
N ARG A 420 14.73 -18.76 11.27
CA ARG A 420 15.52 -19.63 10.38
C ARG A 420 16.00 -20.90 11.07
N LYS A 421 16.35 -20.84 12.37
CA LYS A 421 16.64 -22.05 13.15
C LYS A 421 15.44 -22.97 13.24
N LEU A 422 14.25 -22.42 13.50
CA LEU A 422 13.01 -23.19 13.48
C LEU A 422 12.71 -23.77 12.08
N GLN A 423 12.96 -23.02 11.01
CA GLN A 423 12.83 -23.53 9.65
C GLN A 423 13.76 -24.72 9.39
N GLN A 424 15.02 -24.65 9.83
CA GLN A 424 15.97 -25.76 9.68
C GLN A 424 15.52 -27.01 10.44
N GLU A 425 14.98 -26.85 11.64
CA GLU A 425 14.51 -27.94 12.50
C GLU A 425 13.18 -28.54 12.01
N PHE A 426 12.28 -27.70 11.50
CA PHE A 426 10.93 -28.07 11.06
C PHE A 426 10.73 -27.87 9.54
N GLY A 427 11.74 -28.19 8.73
CA GLY A 427 11.73 -27.95 7.30
C GLY A 427 10.61 -28.67 6.51
N THR A 428 9.98 -29.70 7.10
CA THR A 428 8.79 -30.34 6.52
C THR A 428 7.50 -29.55 6.72
N VAL A 429 7.50 -28.59 7.65
CA VAL A 429 6.35 -27.75 8.01
C VAL A 429 6.57 -26.31 7.56
N VAL A 430 7.75 -25.76 7.88
CA VAL A 430 8.12 -24.38 7.53
C VAL A 430 8.76 -24.33 6.15
N LYS A 431 8.14 -23.61 5.24
CA LYS A 431 8.60 -23.44 3.87
C LYS A 431 9.66 -22.36 3.75
N GLU A 432 9.37 -21.16 4.26
CA GLU A 432 10.24 -20.00 4.07
C GLU A 432 10.12 -18.99 5.22
N VAL A 433 11.26 -18.35 5.54
CA VAL A 433 11.35 -17.16 6.39
C VAL A 433 11.85 -16.01 5.56
N ARG A 434 11.10 -14.91 5.50
CA ARG A 434 11.47 -13.73 4.70
C ARG A 434 11.07 -12.43 5.38
N GLY A 435 11.53 -11.31 4.83
CA GLY A 435 11.24 -9.98 5.33
C GLY A 435 12.50 -9.17 5.63
N LYS A 436 12.31 -8.00 6.26
CA LYS A 436 13.39 -7.08 6.59
C LYS A 436 13.08 -6.29 7.87
N GLY A 437 14.08 -6.15 8.74
CA GLY A 437 13.90 -5.48 10.03
C GLY A 437 12.80 -6.16 10.85
N LEU A 438 11.89 -5.38 11.40
CA LEU A 438 10.72 -5.85 12.16
C LEU A 438 9.47 -6.05 11.28
N MET A 439 9.64 -6.48 10.05
CA MET A 439 8.57 -6.90 9.14
C MET A 439 8.94 -8.26 8.56
N LEU A 440 8.54 -9.34 9.25
CA LEU A 440 8.93 -10.70 8.93
C LEU A 440 7.71 -11.58 8.67
N GLY A 441 7.90 -12.59 7.82
CA GLY A 441 6.92 -13.61 7.48
C GLY A 441 7.48 -15.01 7.70
N LEU A 442 6.67 -15.87 8.32
CA LEU A 442 6.92 -17.31 8.48
C LEU A 442 5.89 -18.06 7.63
N GLU A 443 6.30 -18.57 6.48
CA GLU A 443 5.43 -19.32 5.56
C GLU A 443 5.49 -20.81 5.83
N PHE A 444 4.33 -21.45 5.86
CA PHE A 444 4.18 -22.89 5.99
C PHE A 444 4.00 -23.55 4.61
N HIS A 445 4.43 -24.81 4.51
CA HIS A 445 4.03 -25.65 3.38
C HIS A 445 2.51 -25.83 3.38
N ASP A 446 1.94 -26.12 2.21
CA ASP A 446 0.53 -26.45 2.07
C ASP A 446 0.21 -27.69 2.94
N GLN A 447 -0.87 -27.59 3.70
CA GLN A 447 -1.36 -28.62 4.61
C GLN A 447 -2.69 -29.23 4.14
N SER A 448 -3.09 -29.00 2.89
CA SER A 448 -4.36 -29.49 2.32
C SER A 448 -4.46 -31.02 2.32
N ASP A 449 -3.31 -31.70 2.26
CA ASP A 449 -3.17 -33.15 2.25
C ASP A 449 -2.78 -33.74 3.62
N SER A 450 -2.93 -32.96 4.70
CA SER A 450 -2.67 -33.43 6.06
C SER A 450 -3.50 -34.67 6.39
N SER A 451 -2.93 -35.62 7.14
CA SER A 451 -3.66 -36.77 7.66
C SER A 451 -4.72 -36.39 8.70
N SER A 452 -4.59 -35.22 9.30
CA SER A 452 -5.59 -34.65 10.20
C SER A 452 -6.65 -33.88 9.42
N GLU A 453 -7.91 -34.34 9.45
CA GLU A 453 -9.01 -33.66 8.76
C GLU A 453 -9.23 -32.22 9.28
N VAL A 454 -8.93 -31.93 10.55
CA VAL A 454 -8.97 -30.57 11.11
C VAL A 454 -7.97 -29.68 10.38
N ILE A 455 -6.72 -30.11 10.23
CA ILE A 455 -5.68 -29.33 9.58
C ILE A 455 -5.98 -29.21 8.08
N ALA A 456 -6.25 -30.32 7.40
CA ALA A 456 -6.53 -30.36 5.98
C ALA A 456 -7.77 -29.54 5.59
N GLY A 457 -8.86 -29.66 6.37
CA GLY A 457 -10.10 -28.92 6.15
C GLY A 457 -9.90 -27.41 6.26
N GLN A 458 -9.17 -26.95 7.29
CA GLN A 458 -8.86 -25.51 7.46
C GLN A 458 -7.89 -25.01 6.40
N ALA A 459 -6.94 -25.83 5.96
CA ALA A 459 -6.03 -25.48 4.86
C ALA A 459 -6.81 -25.26 3.54
N ARG A 460 -7.69 -26.21 3.18
CA ARG A 460 -8.55 -26.12 1.99
C ARG A 460 -9.52 -24.94 2.06
N ALA A 461 -9.99 -24.58 3.25
CA ALA A 461 -10.84 -23.41 3.48
C ALA A 461 -10.08 -22.06 3.46
N GLY A 462 -8.73 -22.07 3.41
CA GLY A 462 -7.94 -20.86 3.51
C GLY A 462 -7.94 -20.22 4.91
N LEU A 463 -8.25 -20.99 5.95
CA LEU A 463 -8.37 -20.53 7.33
C LEU A 463 -7.27 -21.08 8.25
N LEU A 464 -6.34 -21.91 7.72
CA LEU A 464 -5.30 -22.52 8.54
C LEU A 464 -4.51 -21.50 9.36
N GLY A 465 -4.02 -20.43 8.74
CA GLY A 465 -3.25 -19.40 9.46
C GLY A 465 -4.01 -18.77 10.63
N TYR A 466 -5.31 -18.62 10.53
CA TYR A 466 -6.15 -18.11 11.64
C TYR A 466 -6.32 -19.15 12.73
N LEU A 467 -6.49 -20.43 12.39
CA LEU A 467 -6.51 -21.52 13.37
C LEU A 467 -5.19 -21.58 14.16
N LEU A 468 -4.04 -21.46 13.45
CA LEU A 468 -2.72 -21.42 14.08
C LEU A 468 -2.57 -20.21 15.01
N SER A 469 -3.09 -19.06 14.60
CA SER A 469 -3.13 -17.85 15.43
C SER A 469 -3.96 -18.05 16.70
N GLY A 470 -5.13 -18.68 16.59
CA GLY A 470 -5.97 -19.04 17.73
C GLY A 470 -5.27 -19.96 18.71
N TYR A 471 -4.55 -20.98 18.22
CA TYR A 471 -3.74 -21.86 19.07
C TYR A 471 -2.64 -21.08 19.81
N LEU A 472 -1.84 -20.26 19.10
CA LEU A 472 -0.79 -19.44 19.72
C LEU A 472 -1.35 -18.49 20.79
N LEU A 473 -2.51 -17.93 20.55
CA LEU A 473 -3.17 -17.03 21.49
C LEU A 473 -3.63 -17.78 22.74
N ARG A 474 -4.40 -18.86 22.57
CA ARG A 474 -4.99 -19.61 23.70
C ARG A 474 -3.96 -20.34 24.54
N VAL A 475 -2.97 -20.98 23.92
CA VAL A 475 -2.03 -21.87 24.62
C VAL A 475 -0.79 -21.11 25.09
N HIS A 476 -0.33 -20.12 24.34
CA HIS A 476 0.95 -19.44 24.59
C HIS A 476 0.80 -17.95 24.91
N ALA A 477 -0.42 -17.39 24.89
CA ALA A 477 -0.69 -15.96 25.01
C ALA A 477 0.19 -15.13 24.07
N LEU A 478 0.24 -15.56 22.80
CA LEU A 478 0.96 -14.91 21.70
C LEU A 478 -0.04 -14.50 20.62
N ARG A 479 -0.10 -13.22 20.30
CA ARG A 479 -0.93 -12.70 19.23
C ARG A 479 -0.11 -12.57 17.96
N VAL A 480 -0.37 -13.45 17.01
CA VAL A 480 0.21 -13.49 15.66
C VAL A 480 -0.94 -13.67 14.69
N LEU A 481 -0.91 -13.06 13.52
CA LEU A 481 -1.97 -13.22 12.52
C LEU A 481 -1.38 -13.53 11.14
N PRO A 482 -2.12 -14.26 10.27
CA PRO A 482 -1.68 -14.49 8.92
C PRO A 482 -1.77 -13.21 8.07
N THR A 483 -1.12 -13.23 6.90
CA THR A 483 -1.32 -12.21 5.87
C THR A 483 -2.61 -12.50 5.09
N ALA A 484 -3.30 -11.46 4.62
CA ALA A 484 -4.65 -11.59 4.08
C ALA A 484 -4.72 -12.30 2.70
N SER A 485 -3.66 -12.25 1.91
CA SER A 485 -3.61 -12.87 0.58
C SER A 485 -2.73 -14.11 0.51
N ALA A 486 -1.80 -14.27 1.47
CA ALA A 486 -0.96 -15.45 1.62
C ALA A 486 -1.21 -16.07 3.01
N VAL A 487 -2.39 -16.67 3.16
CA VAL A 487 -2.94 -17.15 4.44
C VAL A 487 -2.09 -18.20 5.16
N ASN A 488 -1.17 -18.85 4.44
CA ASN A 488 -0.18 -19.77 5.02
C ASN A 488 1.09 -19.05 5.54
N THR A 489 1.07 -17.71 5.63
CA THR A 489 2.19 -16.93 6.15
C THR A 489 1.75 -16.17 7.40
N LEU A 490 2.33 -16.48 8.55
CA LEU A 490 2.18 -15.66 9.75
C LEU A 490 3.10 -14.43 9.65
N ARG A 491 2.54 -13.23 9.93
CA ARG A 491 3.31 -11.99 9.99
C ARG A 491 3.81 -11.70 11.39
N LEU A 492 4.97 -11.07 11.48
CA LEU A 492 5.60 -10.65 12.71
C LEU A 492 6.06 -9.20 12.54
N GLU A 493 5.37 -8.27 13.20
CA GLU A 493 5.58 -6.82 13.11
C GLU A 493 5.61 -6.16 14.51
N PRO A 494 6.43 -6.67 15.45
CA PRO A 494 6.53 -6.10 16.79
C PRO A 494 7.15 -4.70 16.78
N SER A 495 7.21 -4.04 17.94
CA SER A 495 7.83 -2.72 18.08
C SER A 495 9.35 -2.78 18.20
N VAL A 496 9.97 -1.60 18.16
CA VAL A 496 11.40 -1.44 18.47
C VAL A 496 11.74 -1.73 19.94
N HIS A 497 10.76 -2.00 20.80
CA HIS A 497 10.96 -2.36 22.20
C HIS A 497 11.09 -3.87 22.42
N LEU A 498 10.90 -4.70 21.38
CA LEU A 498 11.02 -6.16 21.45
C LEU A 498 12.31 -6.61 22.18
N THR A 499 12.17 -7.43 23.18
CA THR A 499 13.29 -7.94 24.00
C THR A 499 13.70 -9.36 23.61
N ASN A 500 14.89 -9.78 24.05
CA ASN A 500 15.33 -11.17 23.86
C ASN A 500 14.46 -12.18 24.63
N ALA A 501 13.89 -11.80 25.77
CA ALA A 501 12.98 -12.65 26.54
C ALA A 501 11.65 -12.87 25.77
N GLU A 502 11.14 -11.84 25.10
CA GLU A 502 9.94 -11.94 24.28
C GLU A 502 10.20 -12.78 23.01
N ILE A 503 11.38 -12.64 22.39
CA ILE A 503 11.80 -13.52 21.28
C ILE A 503 11.87 -14.98 21.74
N ALA A 504 12.45 -15.27 22.91
CA ALA A 504 12.51 -16.62 23.45
C ALA A 504 11.12 -17.19 23.76
N ARG A 505 10.19 -16.35 24.26
CA ARG A 505 8.80 -16.76 24.49
C ARG A 505 8.08 -17.07 23.17
N LEU A 506 8.28 -16.25 22.12
CA LEU A 506 7.76 -16.55 20.78
C LEU A 506 8.34 -17.85 20.24
N GLU A 507 9.68 -18.08 20.39
CA GLU A 507 10.34 -19.32 19.96
C GLU A 507 9.69 -20.54 20.61
N ALA A 508 9.45 -20.50 21.91
CA ALA A 508 8.82 -21.61 22.65
C ALA A 508 7.40 -21.88 22.11
N GLY A 509 6.59 -20.84 21.89
CA GLY A 509 5.24 -21.00 21.34
C GLY A 509 5.21 -21.51 19.91
N LEU A 510 6.09 -20.97 19.04
CA LEU A 510 6.21 -21.46 17.66
C LEU A 510 6.70 -22.92 17.62
N ARG A 511 7.64 -23.29 18.47
CA ARG A 511 8.15 -24.67 18.58
C ARG A 511 7.02 -25.64 18.97
N GLY A 512 6.17 -25.26 19.93
CA GLY A 512 4.97 -26.02 20.28
C GLY A 512 4.04 -26.19 19.08
N LEU A 513 3.70 -25.08 18.39
CA LEU A 513 2.86 -25.10 17.20
C LEU A 513 3.45 -25.99 16.08
N LEU A 514 4.74 -25.83 15.78
CA LEU A 514 5.43 -26.58 14.72
C LEU A 514 5.50 -28.08 15.02
N THR A 515 5.61 -28.45 16.31
CA THR A 515 5.52 -29.86 16.74
C THR A 515 4.12 -30.41 16.46
N VAL A 516 3.06 -29.69 16.82
CA VAL A 516 1.67 -30.08 16.56
C VAL A 516 1.43 -30.28 15.06
N LEU A 517 1.93 -29.37 14.22
CA LEU A 517 1.79 -29.49 12.76
C LEU A 517 2.60 -30.64 12.18
N ARG A 518 3.85 -30.85 12.63
CA ARG A 518 4.69 -31.97 12.20
C ARG A 518 4.05 -33.31 12.54
N ASP A 519 3.49 -33.42 13.73
CA ASP A 519 2.89 -34.65 14.25
C ASP A 519 1.42 -34.82 13.78
N GLN A 520 0.91 -33.88 13.00
CA GLN A 520 -0.44 -33.87 12.42
C GLN A 520 -1.55 -33.94 13.49
N ASP A 521 -1.30 -33.39 14.66
CA ASP A 521 -2.25 -33.41 15.79
C ASP A 521 -3.24 -32.23 15.70
N GLY A 522 -4.26 -32.38 14.84
CA GLY A 522 -5.31 -31.37 14.69
C GLY A 522 -6.17 -31.17 15.95
N ALA A 523 -6.26 -32.18 16.83
CA ALA A 523 -7.02 -32.06 18.06
C ALA A 523 -6.33 -31.09 19.03
N ALA A 524 -5.00 -31.09 19.09
CA ALA A 524 -4.25 -30.14 19.89
C ALA A 524 -4.47 -28.69 19.47
N LEU A 525 -4.70 -28.41 18.18
CA LEU A 525 -5.00 -27.05 17.67
C LEU A 525 -6.34 -26.50 18.17
N LEU A 526 -7.29 -27.37 18.52
CA LEU A 526 -8.62 -27.02 19.01
C LEU A 526 -8.72 -26.95 20.54
N GLN A 527 -7.68 -27.39 21.28
CA GLN A 527 -7.70 -27.38 22.73
C GLN A 527 -7.93 -25.97 23.28
N ALA A 528 -8.81 -25.87 24.27
CA ALA A 528 -8.91 -24.70 25.11
C ALA A 528 -7.61 -24.55 25.90
N GLY A 529 -6.96 -23.38 25.79
CA GLY A 529 -5.78 -23.09 26.60
C GLY A 529 -6.14 -22.96 28.10
N PRO A 530 -5.16 -22.88 28.99
CA PRO A 530 -5.40 -22.67 30.41
C PRO A 530 -6.12 -21.36 30.73
N ALA A 531 -6.34 -20.48 29.74
CA ALA A 531 -7.06 -19.22 29.87
C ALA A 531 -8.54 -19.29 29.49
N GLY A 532 -9.04 -20.45 29.03
CA GLY A 532 -10.46 -20.66 28.69
C GLY A 532 -11.08 -21.69 29.64
N GLY A 533 -11.43 -21.28 30.84
CA GLY A 533 -12.27 -22.10 31.73
C GLY A 533 -13.62 -22.36 31.05
N SER A 534 -13.91 -23.62 30.80
CA SER A 534 -15.17 -24.12 30.29
C SER A 534 -16.36 -23.55 31.06
N GLY A 535 -17.11 -22.66 30.45
CA GLY A 535 -18.53 -22.47 30.76
C GLY A 535 -19.30 -23.36 29.81
N ALA A 536 -19.85 -24.48 30.33
CA ALA A 536 -20.85 -25.29 29.65
C ALA A 536 -22.19 -24.53 29.58
#